data_47c1ab7ca1c6ec85d6e25588a02b0b6f
#
_entry.id   47c1ab7ca1c6ec85d6e25588a02b0b6f
#
_cell.length_a   1.000
_cell.length_b   1.000
_cell.length_c   1.000
_cell.angle_alpha   90.00
_cell.angle_beta   90.00
_cell.angle_gamma   90.00
#
_symmetry.space_group_name_H-M   'P 1'
#
loop_
_entity.id
_entity.type
_entity.pdbx_description
1 polymer ?
#
loop_
_entity_poly.entity_id
_entity_poly.type
_entity_poly.pdbx_seq_one_letter_code
_entity_poly.pdbx_strand_id
1 'polypeptide(L)'
;MKIAQLIIISFIFIGCAKNEFDIIIFNGNIVDGSGQKSYQADIGIVDDRIVKIGDLSTFQSLRIINADNLIVSPGFIDSHTHAIRGIFDVPTAESSLLQGVTTLTDGNDGTSPFPIEEHYQKIENTEISPNWAVFVGQGTVRKEVMGLENRDPTASELSQMKEMVKEAMEEGALGISTGLFYVPGSFSSTSEVIELSKVASR
;
A
#
# COMPACT_ATOMS: atom_id res chain seq x y z
N MET A 1 -72.92 -37.85 0.34
CA MET A 1 -71.63 -37.70 -0.39
C MET A 1 -71.01 -36.39 0.01
N LYS A 2 -69.95 -36.41 0.84
CA LYS A 2 -69.22 -35.20 1.26
C LYS A 2 -67.97 -35.11 0.38
N ILE A 3 -67.85 -34.03 -0.41
CA ILE A 3 -66.69 -33.74 -1.26
C ILE A 3 -65.71 -33.00 -0.36
N ALA A 4 -64.59 -33.63 -0.10
CA ALA A 4 -63.49 -32.98 0.59
C ALA A 4 -62.67 -32.15 -0.42
N GLN A 5 -62.67 -30.83 -0.27
CA GLN A 5 -61.84 -29.93 -1.05
C GLN A 5 -60.39 -30.03 -0.50
N LEU A 6 -59.47 -30.50 -1.35
CA LEU A 6 -58.02 -30.53 -1.06
C LEU A 6 -57.44 -29.15 -1.40
N ILE A 7 -57.05 -28.37 -0.39
CA ILE A 7 -56.35 -27.10 -0.58
C ILE A 7 -54.87 -27.42 -0.73
N ILE A 8 -54.32 -27.28 -1.96
CA ILE A 8 -52.90 -27.36 -2.23
C ILE A 8 -52.29 -26.00 -1.90
N ILE A 9 -51.57 -25.90 -0.77
CA ILE A 9 -50.78 -24.74 -0.43
C ILE A 9 -49.45 -24.88 -1.16
N SER A 10 -49.28 -24.09 -2.23
CA SER A 10 -48.02 -23.97 -2.96
C SER A 10 -47.08 -23.07 -2.16
N PHE A 11 -46.05 -23.63 -1.51
CA PHE A 11 -44.97 -22.88 -0.90
C PHE A 11 -44.08 -22.33 -2.00
N ILE A 12 -44.19 -21.03 -2.29
CA ILE A 12 -43.22 -20.31 -3.12
C ILE A 12 -41.98 -20.09 -2.25
N PHE A 13 -40.97 -20.91 -2.44
CA PHE A 13 -39.63 -20.61 -1.92
C PHE A 13 -39.09 -19.40 -2.66
N ILE A 14 -39.21 -18.21 -2.09
CA ILE A 14 -38.45 -17.06 -2.52
C ILE A 14 -36.98 -17.33 -2.03
N GLY A 15 -36.22 -17.97 -2.88
CA GLY A 15 -34.80 -18.09 -2.69
C GLY A 15 -34.20 -16.68 -2.69
N CYS A 16 -33.71 -16.21 -1.55
CA CYS A 16 -32.91 -15.00 -1.49
C CYS A 16 -31.65 -15.29 -2.31
N ALA A 17 -31.56 -14.72 -3.51
CA ALA A 17 -30.36 -14.85 -4.33
C ALA A 17 -29.21 -14.22 -3.52
N LYS A 18 -28.27 -15.05 -3.10
CA LYS A 18 -27.08 -14.57 -2.38
C LYS A 18 -26.18 -13.89 -3.41
N ASN A 19 -25.84 -12.61 -3.18
CA ASN A 19 -24.82 -11.97 -3.99
C ASN A 19 -23.52 -12.77 -3.86
N GLU A 20 -22.88 -13.07 -4.98
CA GLU A 20 -21.66 -13.86 -5.02
C GLU A 20 -20.43 -12.97 -4.89
N PHE A 21 -20.59 -11.66 -5.18
CA PHE A 21 -19.57 -10.64 -5.10
C PHE A 21 -20.10 -9.40 -4.40
N ASP A 22 -19.22 -8.66 -3.74
CA ASP A 22 -19.54 -7.34 -3.22
C ASP A 22 -19.54 -6.31 -4.35
N ILE A 23 -18.56 -6.41 -5.25
CA ILE A 23 -18.43 -5.53 -6.41
C ILE A 23 -18.14 -6.38 -7.64
N ILE A 24 -18.84 -6.07 -8.75
CA ILE A 24 -18.42 -6.51 -10.08
C ILE A 24 -18.08 -5.27 -10.91
N ILE A 25 -16.89 -5.28 -11.52
CA ILE A 25 -16.49 -4.31 -12.55
C ILE A 25 -16.72 -4.98 -13.89
N PHE A 26 -17.70 -4.49 -14.67
CA PHE A 26 -18.04 -5.06 -15.98
C PHE A 26 -17.33 -4.34 -17.13
N ASN A 27 -17.06 -5.09 -18.20
CA ASN A 27 -16.61 -4.59 -19.51
C ASN A 27 -15.27 -3.87 -19.48
N GLY A 28 -14.39 -4.17 -18.52
CA GLY A 28 -13.09 -3.52 -18.39
C GLY A 28 -12.09 -3.92 -19.46
N ASN A 29 -11.34 -2.97 -20.03
CA ASN A 29 -10.12 -3.26 -20.76
C ASN A 29 -8.97 -3.37 -19.75
N ILE A 30 -8.61 -4.60 -19.37
CA ILE A 30 -7.70 -4.88 -18.26
C ILE A 30 -6.25 -4.74 -18.68
N VAL A 31 -5.51 -3.93 -17.92
CA VAL A 31 -4.04 -3.79 -17.96
C VAL A 31 -3.51 -4.20 -16.59
N ASP A 32 -3.12 -5.45 -16.45
CA ASP A 32 -2.84 -6.08 -15.15
C ASP A 32 -1.40 -5.90 -14.62
N GLY A 33 -0.56 -5.16 -15.34
CA GLY A 33 0.83 -4.93 -14.96
C GLY A 33 1.79 -6.06 -15.31
N SER A 34 1.31 -7.16 -15.91
CA SER A 34 2.15 -8.32 -16.30
C SER A 34 3.08 -8.04 -17.51
N GLY A 35 2.91 -6.89 -18.18
CA GLY A 35 3.58 -6.57 -19.44
C GLY A 35 2.94 -7.24 -20.67
N GLN A 36 1.86 -7.98 -20.49
CA GLN A 36 1.09 -8.57 -21.59
C GLN A 36 0.14 -7.54 -22.21
N LYS A 37 -0.43 -7.88 -23.36
CA LYS A 37 -1.45 -7.02 -24.00
C LYS A 37 -2.70 -6.96 -23.13
N SER A 38 -3.36 -5.79 -23.13
CA SER A 38 -4.67 -5.64 -22.49
C SER A 38 -5.71 -6.60 -23.05
N TYR A 39 -6.66 -6.98 -22.23
CA TYR A 39 -7.75 -7.89 -22.58
C TYR A 39 -9.07 -7.47 -21.97
N GLN A 40 -10.18 -7.84 -22.59
CA GLN A 40 -11.52 -7.58 -22.08
C GLN A 40 -11.94 -8.65 -21.07
N ALA A 41 -12.33 -8.23 -19.88
CA ALA A 41 -12.92 -9.11 -18.88
C ALA A 41 -13.68 -8.30 -17.81
N ASP A 42 -14.48 -9.01 -17.02
CA ASP A 42 -15.08 -8.51 -15.80
C ASP A 42 -14.23 -8.92 -14.59
N ILE A 43 -14.34 -8.15 -13.50
CA ILE A 43 -13.63 -8.42 -12.26
C ILE A 43 -14.64 -8.54 -11.12
N GLY A 44 -14.60 -9.67 -10.40
CA GLY A 44 -15.39 -9.92 -9.20
C GLY A 44 -14.57 -9.76 -7.94
N ILE A 45 -15.06 -8.94 -7.00
CA ILE A 45 -14.40 -8.59 -5.75
C ILE A 45 -15.27 -9.03 -4.58
N VAL A 46 -14.64 -9.66 -3.58
CA VAL A 46 -15.24 -9.99 -2.29
C VAL A 46 -14.32 -9.42 -1.21
N ASP A 47 -14.86 -8.67 -0.28
CA ASP A 47 -14.11 -7.89 0.70
C ASP A 47 -13.05 -7.01 0.00
N ASP A 48 -11.78 -7.23 0.27
CA ASP A 48 -10.63 -6.52 -0.30
C ASP A 48 -9.90 -7.31 -1.41
N ARG A 49 -10.51 -8.42 -1.91
CA ARG A 49 -9.83 -9.37 -2.81
C ARG A 49 -10.51 -9.47 -4.16
N ILE A 50 -9.70 -9.43 -5.22
CA ILE A 50 -10.11 -9.89 -6.55
C ILE A 50 -10.17 -11.43 -6.49
N VAL A 51 -11.38 -11.99 -6.58
CA VAL A 51 -11.59 -13.43 -6.47
C VAL A 51 -11.85 -14.10 -7.82
N LYS A 52 -12.24 -13.31 -8.83
CA LYS A 52 -12.49 -13.84 -10.17
C LYS A 52 -12.28 -12.78 -11.25
N ILE A 53 -11.65 -13.17 -12.35
CA ILE A 53 -11.55 -12.39 -13.59
C ILE A 53 -12.05 -13.24 -14.74
N GLY A 54 -12.95 -12.71 -15.58
CA GLY A 54 -13.53 -13.41 -16.72
C GLY A 54 -14.94 -12.91 -17.02
N ASP A 55 -15.77 -13.72 -17.67
CA ASP A 55 -17.18 -13.41 -17.90
C ASP A 55 -17.99 -13.60 -16.60
N LEU A 56 -18.54 -12.52 -16.09
CA LEU A 56 -19.37 -12.50 -14.88
C LEU A 56 -20.81 -12.10 -15.15
N SER A 57 -21.26 -12.11 -16.41
CA SER A 57 -22.59 -11.67 -16.85
C SER A 57 -23.77 -12.39 -16.17
N THR A 58 -23.56 -13.59 -15.63
CA THR A 58 -24.58 -14.38 -14.93
C THR A 58 -24.54 -14.27 -13.41
N PHE A 59 -23.58 -13.53 -12.85
CA PHE A 59 -23.37 -13.40 -11.42
C PHE A 59 -24.04 -12.15 -10.85
N GLN A 60 -24.28 -12.15 -9.55
CA GLN A 60 -24.89 -11.02 -8.82
C GLN A 60 -23.89 -10.42 -7.85
N SER A 61 -23.99 -9.10 -7.65
CA SER A 61 -23.16 -8.35 -6.72
C SER A 61 -23.98 -7.27 -6.00
N LEU A 62 -23.45 -6.80 -4.86
CA LEU A 62 -24.04 -5.67 -4.14
C LEU A 62 -23.87 -4.36 -4.91
N ARG A 63 -22.75 -4.21 -5.64
CA ARG A 63 -22.42 -3.01 -6.41
C ARG A 63 -21.89 -3.39 -7.79
N ILE A 64 -22.33 -2.66 -8.80
CA ILE A 64 -21.86 -2.79 -10.18
C ILE A 64 -21.13 -1.52 -10.60
N ILE A 65 -19.97 -1.68 -11.23
CA ILE A 65 -19.22 -0.61 -11.88
C ILE A 65 -19.13 -0.97 -13.36
N ASN A 66 -19.71 -0.15 -14.24
CA ASN A 66 -19.54 -0.34 -15.67
C ASN A 66 -18.26 0.37 -16.13
N ALA A 67 -17.31 -0.41 -16.63
CA ALA A 67 -16.00 0.06 -17.15
C ALA A 67 -15.95 0.00 -18.69
N ASP A 68 -17.10 0.04 -19.37
CA ASP A 68 -17.15 0.06 -20.83
C ASP A 68 -16.32 1.23 -21.38
N ASN A 69 -15.42 0.93 -22.34
CA ASN A 69 -14.44 1.86 -22.90
C ASN A 69 -13.44 2.47 -21.88
N LEU A 70 -13.33 1.91 -20.68
CA LEU A 70 -12.34 2.30 -19.68
C LEU A 70 -11.24 1.25 -19.54
N ILE A 71 -10.06 1.73 -19.13
CA ILE A 71 -8.96 0.87 -18.71
C ILE A 71 -9.15 0.57 -17.23
N VAL A 72 -9.00 -0.70 -16.86
CA VAL A 72 -8.94 -1.14 -15.47
C VAL A 72 -7.53 -1.66 -15.21
N SER A 73 -6.85 -1.05 -14.25
CA SER A 73 -5.49 -1.42 -13.88
C SER A 73 -5.34 -1.46 -12.36
N PRO A 74 -4.28 -2.11 -11.82
CA PRO A 74 -3.86 -1.89 -10.44
C PRO A 74 -3.63 -0.41 -10.19
N GLY A 75 -3.83 0.05 -8.96
CA GLY A 75 -3.47 1.40 -8.55
C GLY A 75 -1.96 1.61 -8.66
N PHE A 76 -1.56 2.85 -8.97
CA PHE A 76 -0.16 3.20 -9.08
C PHE A 76 0.49 3.31 -7.70
N ILE A 77 1.77 2.95 -7.65
CA ILE A 77 2.64 3.13 -6.48
C ILE A 77 3.54 4.32 -6.77
N ASP A 78 3.40 5.38 -5.97
CA ASP A 78 4.35 6.48 -6.01
C ASP A 78 5.51 6.15 -5.06
N SER A 79 6.64 5.82 -5.65
CA SER A 79 7.82 5.34 -4.94
C SER A 79 8.70 6.46 -4.36
N HIS A 80 8.34 7.72 -4.56
CA HIS A 80 9.09 8.85 -4.03
C HIS A 80 8.16 10.02 -3.70
N THR A 81 7.66 10.06 -2.48
CA THR A 81 6.79 11.15 -2.00
C THR A 81 7.38 11.84 -0.76
N HIS A 82 6.80 12.99 -0.45
CA HIS A 82 6.97 13.66 0.85
C HIS A 82 5.59 13.86 1.49
N ALA A 83 4.71 12.91 1.30
CA ALA A 83 3.32 12.98 1.73
C ALA A 83 3.17 13.05 3.26
N ILE A 84 4.17 12.61 4.01
CA ILE A 84 4.22 12.75 5.47
C ILE A 84 3.98 14.21 5.94
N ARG A 85 4.31 15.20 5.10
CA ARG A 85 4.15 16.62 5.42
C ARG A 85 2.69 17.07 5.50
N GLY A 86 1.76 16.29 4.94
CA GLY A 86 0.34 16.67 4.89
C GLY A 86 -0.63 15.52 5.11
N ILE A 87 -0.19 14.27 5.14
CA ILE A 87 -1.08 13.10 5.23
C ILE A 87 -1.93 13.09 6.52
N PHE A 88 -1.41 13.63 7.61
CA PHE A 88 -2.11 13.71 8.88
C PHE A 88 -3.14 14.87 8.92
N ASP A 89 -2.99 15.87 8.05
CA ASP A 89 -3.92 16.99 7.91
C ASP A 89 -5.01 16.69 6.88
N VAL A 90 -4.66 15.91 5.82
CA VAL A 90 -5.56 15.53 4.72
C VAL A 90 -5.44 14.02 4.48
N PRO A 91 -5.99 13.18 5.39
CA PRO A 91 -5.82 11.73 5.34
C PRO A 91 -6.47 11.06 4.13
N THR A 92 -7.41 11.73 3.47
CA THR A 92 -8.03 11.24 2.22
C THR A 92 -7.07 11.22 1.05
N ALA A 93 -5.99 12.03 1.07
CA ALA A 93 -4.99 12.15 0.00
C ALA A 93 -5.61 12.23 -1.41
N GLU A 94 -6.70 12.97 -1.57
CA GLU A 94 -7.49 13.04 -2.82
C GLU A 94 -6.66 13.43 -4.03
N SER A 95 -5.67 14.30 -3.85
CA SER A 95 -4.76 14.72 -4.93
C SER A 95 -3.99 13.55 -5.56
N SER A 96 -3.69 12.52 -4.78
CA SER A 96 -3.02 11.30 -5.25
C SER A 96 -4.02 10.28 -5.77
N LEU A 97 -5.07 10.01 -5.00
CA LEU A 97 -6.08 9.00 -5.36
C LEU A 97 -6.82 9.33 -6.65
N LEU A 98 -7.16 10.61 -6.89
CA LEU A 98 -7.82 11.05 -8.14
C LEU A 98 -6.92 10.91 -9.38
N GLN A 99 -5.62 10.73 -9.21
CA GLN A 99 -4.66 10.40 -10.26
C GLN A 99 -4.41 8.89 -10.39
N GLY A 100 -5.10 8.06 -9.61
CA GLY A 100 -4.93 6.62 -9.60
C GLY A 100 -3.77 6.11 -8.74
N VAL A 101 -3.10 7.00 -7.98
CA VAL A 101 -2.05 6.60 -7.02
C VAL A 101 -2.69 6.10 -5.74
N THR A 102 -2.58 4.81 -5.48
CA THR A 102 -3.21 4.15 -4.32
C THR A 102 -2.22 3.73 -3.24
N THR A 103 -0.93 3.85 -3.51
CA THR A 103 0.15 3.57 -2.55
C THR A 103 1.17 4.69 -2.57
N LEU A 104 1.48 5.23 -1.40
CA LEU A 104 2.48 6.27 -1.21
C LEU A 104 3.66 5.71 -0.45
N THR A 105 4.87 6.04 -0.89
CA THR A 105 6.08 5.72 -0.13
C THR A 105 6.74 7.00 0.35
N ASP A 106 7.18 7.02 1.59
CA ASP A 106 7.84 8.16 2.22
C ASP A 106 9.19 7.74 2.83
N GLY A 107 9.83 8.64 3.55
CA GLY A 107 11.16 8.36 4.11
C GLY A 107 12.27 8.47 3.07
N ASN A 108 12.03 9.19 1.98
CA ASN A 108 12.99 9.42 0.90
C ASN A 108 14.08 10.44 1.30
N ASP A 109 15.09 10.56 0.45
CA ASP A 109 16.17 11.54 0.59
C ASP A 109 16.94 11.46 1.93
N GLY A 110 17.02 10.26 2.51
CA GLY A 110 17.76 9.99 3.74
C GLY A 110 17.09 10.52 5.00
N THR A 111 15.84 10.95 4.95
CA THR A 111 15.08 11.46 6.09
C THR A 111 13.79 10.68 6.27
N SER A 112 13.57 10.12 7.46
CA SER A 112 12.37 9.36 7.80
C SER A 112 11.92 9.63 9.24
N PRO A 113 10.69 9.25 9.60
CA PRO A 113 10.36 9.00 11.00
C PRO A 113 11.26 7.90 11.59
N PHE A 114 11.42 7.91 12.89
CA PHE A 114 12.02 6.85 13.67
C PHE A 114 11.55 6.95 15.13
N PRO A 115 11.13 5.87 15.80
CA PRO A 115 10.95 4.49 15.30
C PRO A 115 9.90 4.37 14.18
N ILE A 116 10.04 3.38 13.31
CA ILE A 116 9.13 3.14 12.18
C ILE A 116 7.78 2.62 12.69
N GLU A 117 7.77 1.75 13.71
CA GLU A 117 6.55 1.19 14.30
C GLU A 117 5.62 2.29 14.84
N GLU A 118 6.15 3.27 15.58
CA GLU A 118 5.34 4.40 16.09
C GLU A 118 4.71 5.20 14.96
N HIS A 119 5.45 5.36 13.85
CA HIS A 119 4.93 6.03 12.67
C HIS A 119 3.78 5.23 12.03
N TYR A 120 3.92 3.92 11.87
CA TYR A 120 2.85 3.07 11.33
C TYR A 120 1.62 3.08 12.25
N GLN A 121 1.79 3.01 13.56
CA GLN A 121 0.68 3.13 14.50
C GLN A 121 -0.05 4.47 14.35
N LYS A 122 0.67 5.56 14.12
CA LYS A 122 0.06 6.86 13.86
C LYS A 122 -0.70 6.88 12.53
N ILE A 123 -0.16 6.26 11.47
CA ILE A 123 -0.82 6.11 10.16
C ILE A 123 -2.13 5.33 10.32
N GLU A 124 -2.10 4.19 11.00
CA GLU A 124 -3.28 3.36 11.24
C GLU A 124 -4.35 4.12 12.04
N ASN A 125 -3.96 4.80 13.12
CA ASN A 125 -4.89 5.59 13.93
C ASN A 125 -5.49 6.80 13.20
N THR A 126 -4.84 7.26 12.12
CA THR A 126 -5.35 8.37 11.28
C THR A 126 -6.33 7.87 10.22
N GLU A 127 -6.37 6.56 9.95
CA GLU A 127 -7.25 5.94 8.94
C GLU A 127 -7.08 6.60 7.56
N ILE A 128 -5.84 6.70 7.08
CA ILE A 128 -5.55 7.29 5.77
C ILE A 128 -6.15 6.46 4.64
N SER A 129 -6.51 7.09 3.53
CA SER A 129 -7.13 6.38 2.39
C SER A 129 -6.13 5.59 1.52
N PRO A 130 -4.91 6.09 1.20
CA PRO A 130 -3.94 5.30 0.42
C PRO A 130 -3.24 4.27 1.29
N ASN A 131 -2.69 3.24 0.65
CA ASN A 131 -1.69 2.41 1.31
C ASN A 131 -0.42 3.22 1.59
N TRP A 132 0.26 2.87 2.65
CA TRP A 132 1.46 3.58 3.11
C TRP A 132 2.64 2.63 3.29
N ALA A 133 3.81 3.09 2.86
CA ALA A 133 5.06 2.42 3.12
C ALA A 133 6.18 3.46 3.35
N VAL A 134 7.24 3.09 4.06
CA VAL A 134 8.29 4.03 4.43
C VAL A 134 9.67 3.39 4.33
N PHE A 135 10.65 4.18 3.89
CA PHE A 135 12.07 3.84 4.00
C PHE A 135 12.64 4.37 5.32
N VAL A 136 13.63 3.68 5.89
CA VAL A 136 14.46 4.29 6.94
C VAL A 136 15.50 5.21 6.31
N GLY A 137 15.58 6.44 6.80
CA GLY A 137 16.51 7.44 6.29
C GLY A 137 17.92 7.28 6.88
N GLN A 138 18.93 7.10 6.04
CA GLN A 138 20.33 7.04 6.50
C GLN A 138 20.75 8.31 7.24
N GLY A 139 20.32 9.49 6.77
CA GLY A 139 20.57 10.77 7.44
C GLY A 139 19.87 10.87 8.80
N THR A 140 18.66 10.30 8.96
CA THR A 140 17.99 10.19 10.25
C THR A 140 18.81 9.35 11.21
N VAL A 141 19.18 8.12 10.82
CA VAL A 141 19.96 7.20 11.64
C VAL A 141 21.30 7.84 12.06
N ARG A 142 22.00 8.47 11.12
CA ARG A 142 23.23 9.18 11.40
C ARG A 142 23.01 10.32 12.40
N LYS A 143 21.97 11.10 12.23
CA LYS A 143 21.65 12.24 13.11
C LYS A 143 21.37 11.81 14.54
N GLU A 144 20.65 10.71 14.73
CA GLU A 144 20.34 10.17 16.05
C GLU A 144 21.61 9.72 16.79
N VAL A 145 22.60 9.15 16.10
CA VAL A 145 23.81 8.62 16.71
C VAL A 145 24.93 9.67 16.85
N MET A 146 25.09 10.52 15.82
CA MET A 146 26.23 11.43 15.70
C MET A 146 25.86 12.93 15.71
N GLY A 147 24.54 13.24 15.67
CA GLY A 147 24.10 14.63 15.47
C GLY A 147 24.51 15.16 14.10
N LEU A 148 25.08 16.36 14.08
CA LEU A 148 25.51 17.05 12.84
C LEU A 148 27.05 17.08 12.69
N GLU A 149 27.76 16.12 13.29
CA GLU A 149 29.21 16.08 13.22
C GLU A 149 29.69 15.67 11.82
N ASN A 150 30.64 16.48 11.30
CA ASN A 150 31.25 16.21 9.99
C ASN A 150 32.56 15.40 10.20
N ARG A 151 32.43 14.11 10.44
CA ARG A 151 33.52 13.12 10.57
C ARG A 151 33.01 11.73 10.28
N ASP A 152 33.87 10.78 10.04
CA ASP A 152 33.50 9.37 9.99
C ASP A 152 32.99 8.87 11.36
N PRO A 153 32.09 7.90 11.39
CA PRO A 153 31.65 7.26 12.63
C PRO A 153 32.78 6.41 13.23
N THR A 154 32.84 6.37 14.52
CA THR A 154 33.62 5.35 15.23
C THR A 154 33.00 3.97 15.01
N ALA A 155 33.75 2.90 15.30
CA ALA A 155 33.22 1.54 15.21
C ALA A 155 31.98 1.32 16.09
N SER A 156 31.89 1.96 17.24
CA SER A 156 30.73 1.89 18.14
C SER A 156 29.53 2.62 17.55
N GLU A 157 29.72 3.83 17.01
CA GLU A 157 28.65 4.62 16.39
C GLU A 157 28.09 3.90 15.12
N LEU A 158 28.99 3.36 14.29
CA LEU A 158 28.56 2.57 13.14
C LEU A 158 27.77 1.33 13.55
N SER A 159 28.14 0.66 14.65
CA SER A 159 27.41 -0.46 15.19
C SER A 159 26.00 -0.04 15.66
N GLN A 160 25.88 1.10 16.33
CA GLN A 160 24.58 1.63 16.77
C GLN A 160 23.70 1.97 15.56
N MET A 161 24.25 2.63 14.54
CA MET A 161 23.48 2.91 13.30
C MET A 161 23.00 1.63 12.62
N LYS A 162 23.82 0.57 12.62
CA LYS A 162 23.41 -0.74 12.07
C LYS A 162 22.27 -1.38 12.84
N GLU A 163 22.28 -1.30 14.16
CA GLU A 163 21.14 -1.81 14.97
C GLU A 163 19.87 -1.01 14.69
N MET A 164 19.94 0.31 14.57
CA MET A 164 18.79 1.14 14.22
C MET A 164 18.21 0.79 12.83
N VAL A 165 19.06 0.58 11.83
CA VAL A 165 18.60 0.13 10.50
C VAL A 165 17.94 -1.24 10.60
N LYS A 166 18.52 -2.17 11.35
CA LYS A 166 17.96 -3.50 11.56
C LYS A 166 16.58 -3.42 12.24
N GLU A 167 16.46 -2.65 13.32
CA GLU A 167 15.21 -2.38 14.02
C GLU A 167 14.14 -1.85 13.05
N ALA A 168 14.47 -0.80 12.28
CA ALA A 168 13.57 -0.23 11.29
C ALA A 168 13.10 -1.26 10.24
N MET A 169 13.99 -2.15 9.78
CA MET A 169 13.62 -3.22 8.84
C MET A 169 12.71 -4.28 9.48
N GLU A 170 12.96 -4.62 10.74
CA GLU A 170 12.10 -5.53 11.53
C GLU A 170 10.72 -4.92 11.81
N GLU A 171 10.63 -3.58 11.94
CA GLU A 171 9.40 -2.80 12.08
C GLU A 171 8.66 -2.57 10.75
N GLY A 172 9.19 -3.05 9.62
CA GLY A 172 8.51 -3.05 8.33
C GLY A 172 8.93 -1.94 7.37
N ALA A 173 10.08 -1.29 7.55
CA ALA A 173 10.62 -0.38 6.54
C ALA A 173 10.89 -1.12 5.22
N LEU A 174 10.63 -0.46 4.08
CA LEU A 174 10.88 -1.03 2.74
C LEU A 174 12.36 -1.26 2.44
N GLY A 175 13.22 -0.53 3.11
CA GLY A 175 14.65 -0.48 2.87
C GLY A 175 15.25 0.80 3.45
N ILE A 176 16.48 1.13 3.04
CA ILE A 176 17.16 2.35 3.45
C ILE A 176 17.18 3.36 2.30
N SER A 177 16.90 4.63 2.60
CA SER A 177 17.06 5.74 1.68
C SER A 177 18.29 6.57 2.02
N THR A 178 18.88 7.24 1.04
CA THR A 178 19.98 8.18 1.23
C THR A 178 19.69 9.52 0.60
N GLY A 179 20.20 10.58 1.20
CA GLY A 179 20.13 11.94 0.66
C GLY A 179 21.48 12.62 0.89
N LEU A 180 22.53 12.17 0.17
CA LEU A 180 23.91 12.59 0.38
C LEU A 180 24.17 14.05 -0.04
N PHE A 181 23.15 14.75 -0.51
CA PHE A 181 23.20 16.20 -0.70
C PHE A 181 22.85 16.97 0.58
N TYR A 182 22.08 16.36 1.48
CA TYR A 182 21.56 16.99 2.69
C TYR A 182 22.41 16.66 3.91
N VAL A 183 22.54 17.62 4.83
CA VAL A 183 23.20 17.40 6.14
C VAL A 183 22.24 16.59 7.05
N PRO A 184 22.73 15.56 7.78
CA PRO A 184 24.13 15.11 7.90
C PRO A 184 24.56 14.04 6.89
N GLY A 185 23.68 13.58 5.99
CA GLY A 185 23.99 12.57 4.98
C GLY A 185 25.20 12.93 4.10
N SER A 186 25.39 14.22 3.81
CA SER A 186 26.52 14.72 3.03
C SER A 186 27.90 14.53 3.70
N PHE A 187 27.93 14.20 4.97
CA PHE A 187 29.16 13.93 5.73
C PHE A 187 29.52 12.45 5.75
N SER A 188 28.67 11.60 5.16
CA SER A 188 28.85 10.16 5.18
C SER A 188 29.88 9.70 4.16
N SER A 189 30.76 8.82 4.57
CA SER A 189 31.65 8.12 3.65
C SER A 189 30.88 7.03 2.86
N THR A 190 31.41 6.68 1.69
CA THR A 190 30.85 5.56 0.90
C THR A 190 30.82 4.26 1.71
N SER A 191 31.80 4.03 2.57
CA SER A 191 31.84 2.83 3.41
C SER A 191 30.71 2.79 4.44
N GLU A 192 30.34 3.91 5.04
CA GLU A 192 29.19 4.00 5.95
C GLU A 192 27.90 3.58 5.23
N VAL A 193 27.63 4.18 4.08
CA VAL A 193 26.43 3.86 3.29
C VAL A 193 26.38 2.38 2.90
N ILE A 194 27.50 1.82 2.44
CA ILE A 194 27.61 0.40 2.11
C ILE A 194 27.30 -0.49 3.32
N GLU A 195 27.88 -0.17 4.47
CA GLU A 195 27.71 -0.98 5.67
C GLU A 195 26.27 -0.95 6.21
N LEU A 196 25.58 0.19 6.12
CA LEU A 196 24.16 0.29 6.50
C LEU A 196 23.27 -0.42 5.46
N SER A 197 23.55 -0.25 4.18
CA SER A 197 22.81 -0.94 3.10
C SER A 197 22.90 -2.47 3.19
N LYS A 198 24.02 -3.02 3.63
CA LYS A 198 24.19 -4.45 3.89
C LYS A 198 23.26 -4.97 5.00
N VAL A 199 22.87 -4.13 5.96
CA VAL A 199 21.91 -4.48 7.01
C VAL A 199 20.52 -4.49 6.43
N ALA A 200 20.13 -3.47 5.67
CA ALA A 200 18.82 -3.34 5.06
C ALA A 200 18.53 -4.42 3.99
N SER A 201 19.55 -5.07 3.43
CA SER A 201 19.41 -6.10 2.38
C SER A 201 19.21 -7.53 2.90
N ARG A 202 19.10 -7.74 4.21
CA ARG A 202 18.97 -9.06 4.84
C ARG A 202 17.54 -9.36 5.22
#